data_33de214d0c3d6c57dc702e90209ba4f8
#
_entry.id   33de214d0c3d6c57dc702e90209ba4f8
#
_cell.length_a   1.000
_cell.length_b   1.000
_cell.length_c   1.000
_cell.angle_alpha   90.00
_cell.angle_beta   90.00
_cell.angle_gamma   90.00
#
_symmetry.space_group_name_H-M   'P 1'
#
loop_
_entity.id
_entity.type
_entity.pdbx_description
1 polymer ?
#
loop_
_entity_poly.entity_id
_entity_poly.type
_entity_poly.pdbx_seq_one_letter_code
_entity_poly.pdbx_strand_id
1 'polypeptide(L)' 'MKHHNHFDQNGDIRDIFAALAMQSLIDGEATPKWVANKAYQYADAMLEVREEVSHNEEIK' A
#
# COMPACT_ATOMS: atom_id res chain seq x y z
N MET A 1 -15.77 18.50 -3.80
CA MET A 1 -15.59 17.82 -4.02
C MET A 1 -15.85 16.96 -4.40
N LYS A 2 -15.73 16.77 -4.97
CA LYS A 2 -15.94 16.00 -5.39
C LYS A 2 -15.73 14.98 -5.28
N HIS A 3 -15.60 14.69 -5.45
CA HIS A 3 -15.53 13.86 -5.31
C HIS A 3 -15.49 12.90 -5.41
N HIS A 4 -15.14 12.60 -5.61
CA HIS A 4 -15.19 11.77 -5.76
C HIS A 4 -15.45 10.84 -5.23
N ASN A 5 -15.29 11.06 -5.32
CA ASN A 5 -15.82 10.28 -4.63
C ASN A 5 -15.84 8.90 -4.87
N HIS A 6 -15.83 8.42 -5.72
CA HIS A 6 -15.72 7.03 -5.88
C HIS A 6 -14.29 6.61 -5.76
N PHE A 7 -14.06 5.39 -5.40
CA PHE A 7 -12.73 4.95 -5.10
C PHE A 7 -12.15 4.22 -6.27
N ASP A 8 -10.94 4.61 -6.60
CA ASP A 8 -10.09 3.79 -7.41
C ASP A 8 -9.67 2.62 -6.53
N GLN A 9 -10.02 1.42 -6.92
CA GLN A 9 -9.79 0.26 -6.07
C GLN A 9 -8.33 0.07 -5.71
N ASN A 10 -7.45 0.29 -6.67
CA ASN A 10 -6.03 0.14 -6.39
C ASN A 10 -5.53 1.20 -5.44
N GLY A 11 -6.04 2.41 -5.58
CA GLY A 11 -5.64 3.47 -4.68
C GLY A 11 -6.11 3.21 -3.27
N ASP A 12 -7.32 2.69 -3.15
CA ASP A 12 -7.89 2.40 -1.86
C ASP A 12 -7.10 1.31 -1.14
N ILE A 13 -6.81 0.24 -1.85
CA ILE A 13 -6.05 -0.87 -1.30
C ILE A 13 -4.63 -0.44 -0.97
N ARG A 14 -4.07 0.39 -1.82
CA ARG A 14 -2.73 0.91 -1.60
C ARG A 14 -2.66 1.66 -0.27
N ASP A 15 -3.67 2.48 -0.02
CA ASP A 15 -3.71 3.24 1.22
C ASP A 15 -3.85 2.33 2.43
N ILE A 16 -4.64 1.28 2.30
CA ILE A 16 -4.81 0.32 3.40
C ILE A 16 -3.49 -0.39 3.67
N PHE A 17 -2.82 -0.85 2.63
CA PHE A 17 -1.54 -1.51 2.80
C PHE A 17 -0.52 -0.57 3.43
N ALA A 18 -0.54 0.70 2.99
CA ALA A 18 0.38 1.66 3.55
C ALA A 18 0.11 1.90 5.03
N ALA A 19 -1.16 1.95 5.40
CA ALA A 19 -1.51 2.17 6.80
C ALA A 19 -1.02 1.02 7.66
N LEU A 20 -1.17 -0.19 7.19
CA LEU A 20 -0.73 -1.35 7.96
C LEU A 20 0.79 -1.38 8.06
N ALA A 21 1.47 -1.08 6.98
CA ALA A 21 2.92 -1.04 7.01
C ALA A 21 3.41 0.05 7.95
N MET A 22 2.71 1.16 7.95
CA MET A 22 3.11 2.30 8.77
C MET A 22 3.10 1.95 10.25
N GLN A 23 2.14 1.13 10.66
CA GLN A 23 2.08 0.73 12.05
C GLN A 23 3.38 0.08 12.51
N SER A 24 3.99 -0.70 11.63
CA SER A 24 5.23 -1.38 11.98
C SER A 24 6.43 -0.47 11.89
N LEU A 25 6.33 0.59 11.12
CA LEU A 25 7.47 1.46 10.87
C LEU A 25 7.57 2.61 11.86
N ILE A 26 6.48 2.94 12.49
CA ILE A 26 6.47 4.07 13.41
C ILE A 26 7.28 3.73 14.65
N ASP A 27 8.25 4.57 14.94
CA ASP A 27 8.88 4.54 16.26
C ASP A 27 9.29 5.96 16.58
N GLY A 28 9.77 6.15 17.76
CA GLY A 28 9.98 7.48 18.28
C GLY A 28 11.02 8.31 17.54
N GLU A 29 11.85 7.66 16.76
CA GLU A 29 12.94 8.37 16.11
C GLU A 29 12.73 8.58 14.62
N ALA A 30 11.78 7.89 14.03
CA ALA A 30 11.54 8.03 12.61
C ALA A 30 10.74 9.29 12.35
N THR A 31 11.13 10.02 11.30
CA THR A 31 10.35 11.18 10.94
C THR A 31 9.08 10.76 10.23
N PRO A 32 8.01 11.54 10.37
CA PRO A 32 6.75 11.17 9.72
C PRO A 32 6.88 11.03 8.21
N LYS A 33 7.65 11.90 7.59
CA LYS A 33 7.77 11.82 6.13
C LYS A 33 8.49 10.57 5.70
N TRP A 34 9.53 10.19 6.42
CA TRP A 34 10.24 8.96 6.11
C TRP A 34 9.33 7.76 6.25
N VAL A 35 8.58 7.72 7.33
CA VAL A 35 7.66 6.61 7.57
C VAL A 35 6.61 6.54 6.48
N ALA A 36 6.04 7.68 6.12
CA ALA A 36 5.00 7.69 5.09
C ALA A 36 5.54 7.22 3.75
N ASN A 37 6.73 7.67 3.39
CA ASN A 37 7.33 7.26 2.13
C ASN A 37 7.60 5.76 2.12
N LYS A 38 8.14 5.25 3.20
CA LYS A 38 8.41 3.82 3.29
C LYS A 38 7.13 3.01 3.27
N ALA A 39 6.11 3.50 3.94
CA ALA A 39 4.84 2.79 3.97
C ALA A 39 4.29 2.60 2.56
N TYR A 40 4.34 3.63 1.75
CA TYR A 40 3.84 3.50 0.38
C TYR A 40 4.74 2.64 -0.48
N GLN A 41 6.03 2.65 -0.24
CA GLN A 41 6.91 1.75 -0.95
C GLN A 41 6.55 0.29 -0.65
N TYR A 42 6.26 -0.01 0.59
CA TYR A 42 5.82 -1.36 0.95
C TYR A 42 4.48 -1.69 0.32
N ALA A 43 3.58 -0.72 0.31
CA ALA A 43 2.27 -0.95 -0.31
C ALA A 43 2.42 -1.27 -1.79
N ASP A 44 3.27 -0.54 -2.48
CA ASP A 44 3.50 -0.78 -3.90
C ASP A 44 4.09 -2.16 -4.13
N ALA A 45 5.03 -2.55 -3.29
CA ALA A 45 5.62 -3.88 -3.41
C ALA A 45 4.58 -4.97 -3.17
N MET A 46 3.70 -4.75 -2.23
CA MET A 46 2.65 -5.72 -1.95
C MET A 46 1.71 -5.87 -3.13
N LEU A 47 1.39 -4.76 -3.77
CA LEU A 47 0.53 -4.83 -4.94
C LEU A 47 1.19 -5.57 -6.08
N GLU A 48 2.48 -5.36 -6.25
CA GLU A 48 3.23 -6.08 -7.27
C GLU A 48 3.21 -7.59 -7.02
N VAL A 49 3.48 -7.97 -5.81
CA VAL A 49 3.51 -9.39 -5.46
C VAL A 49 2.13 -10.00 -5.63
N ARG A 50 1.12 -9.27 -5.22
CA ARG A 50 -0.24 -9.75 -5.34
C ARG A 50 -0.58 -10.06 -6.78
N GLU A 51 -0.14 -9.21 -7.69
CA GLU A 51 -0.39 -9.46 -9.10
C GLU A 51 0.35 -10.67 -9.61
N GLU A 52 1.58 -10.85 -9.17
CA GLU A 52 2.35 -11.99 -9.56
C GLU A 52 1.72 -13.29 -9.09
N VAL A 53 1.23 -13.29 -7.86
CA VAL A 53 0.60 -14.48 -7.32
C VAL A 53 -0.67 -14.83 -8.10
N SER A 54 -1.49 -13.83 -8.38
CA SER A 54 -2.70 -14.07 -9.16
C SER A 54 -2.36 -14.62 -10.52
N HIS A 55 -1.34 -14.07 -11.14
CA HIS A 55 -0.94 -14.51 -12.46
C HIS A 55 -0.47 -15.97 -12.42
N ASN A 56 0.30 -16.28 -11.39
CA ASN A 56 0.80 -17.64 -11.25
C ASN A 56 -0.29 -18.64 -11.05
N GLU A 57 -1.30 -18.25 -10.30
CA GLU A 57 -2.42 -19.15 -10.06
C GLU A 57 -3.16 -19.48 -11.32
N GLU A 58 -3.23 -18.54 -12.23
CA GLU A 58 -3.92 -18.78 -13.49
C GLU A 58 -3.22 -19.82 -14.34
N ILE A 59 -1.94 -19.90 -14.19
CA ILE A 59 -1.16 -20.82 -14.99
C ILE A 59 -1.47 -22.25 -14.62
N LYS A 60 -1.84 -22.45 -13.39
CA LYS A 60 -2.18 -23.80 -13.00
C LYS A 60 -3.44 -24.25 -13.65
#